data_85b39deae86664fdad94f93f06226713
#
_entry.id   85b39deae86664fdad94f93f06226713
#
_cell.length_a   1.000
_cell.length_b   1.000
_cell.length_c   1.000
_cell.angle_alpha   90.00
_cell.angle_beta   90.00
_cell.angle_gamma   90.00
#
_symmetry.space_group_name_H-M   'P 1'
#
loop_
_entity.id
_entity.type
_entity.pdbx_description
1 polymer ?
#
loop_
_entity_poly.entity_id
_entity_poly.type
_entity_poly.pdbx_seq_one_letter_code
_entity_poly.pdbx_strand_id
1 'polypeptide(L)'
;IGLRSCEDADETVLSFAEIKACATGDVRIKEKMELDIKVQKLSALKAAFTKNKLMYEDTINKYPMREKQIQAYIEKIKADITMRDMAVSNDIIIGGVSYDERTKAGEKIIKIAQQSTEGTVLGEYKGFEIQKAQPYHINIVGQQTYNIECSYSPIGMAMRIENCVNNIEEEMNIYKGNIETLKSNYNHAKSSINSPFEHDDELKTALVRQRELEHELDLEADKTNSVDMEM
;
A
#
# COMPACT_ATOMS: atom_id res chain seq x y z
N ILE A 1 8.99 8.79 -7.48
CA ILE A 1 9.77 7.82 -8.29
C ILE A 1 8.99 7.71 -9.58
N GLY A 2 9.54 8.39 -10.66
CA GLY A 2 8.90 8.48 -11.95
C GLY A 2 8.78 7.12 -12.61
N LEU A 3 7.59 6.83 -13.12
CA LEU A 3 7.36 5.81 -14.12
C LEU A 3 8.14 6.24 -15.39
N ARG A 4 9.23 5.56 -15.70
CA ARG A 4 9.82 5.63 -17.02
C ARG A 4 8.80 5.10 -18.01
N SER A 5 8.42 5.93 -18.97
CA SER A 5 7.55 5.53 -20.06
C SER A 5 8.22 4.42 -20.85
N CYS A 6 7.45 3.44 -21.25
CA CYS A 6 7.88 2.27 -22.03
C CYS A 6 8.08 2.63 -23.51
N GLU A 7 8.54 3.85 -23.81
CA GLU A 7 8.76 4.36 -25.18
C GLU A 7 10.16 4.08 -25.75
N ASP A 8 11.10 3.62 -24.92
CA ASP A 8 12.50 3.43 -25.34
C ASP A 8 12.84 1.96 -25.74
N ALA A 9 11.85 1.14 -26.07
CA ALA A 9 12.09 -0.25 -26.52
C ALA A 9 11.94 -0.47 -28.03
N ASP A 10 12.06 0.59 -28.83
CA ASP A 10 11.85 0.53 -30.30
C ASP A 10 13.12 0.54 -31.16
N GLU A 11 14.28 0.20 -30.58
CA GLU A 11 15.40 -0.29 -31.39
C GLU A 11 15.33 -1.81 -31.49
N THR A 12 14.37 -2.29 -32.25
CA THR A 12 14.22 -3.70 -32.58
C THR A 12 15.38 -4.15 -33.46
N VAL A 13 16.27 -4.93 -32.89
CA VAL A 13 17.06 -5.87 -33.71
C VAL A 13 16.03 -6.76 -34.44
N LEU A 14 15.94 -6.60 -35.78
CA LEU A 14 15.08 -7.43 -36.64
C LEU A 14 15.27 -8.91 -36.25
N SER A 15 14.20 -9.57 -35.86
CA SER A 15 14.25 -11.00 -35.54
C SER A 15 14.61 -11.80 -36.80
N PHE A 16 15.15 -13.00 -36.65
CA PHE A 16 15.45 -13.86 -37.80
C PHE A 16 14.22 -14.09 -38.68
N ALA A 17 13.02 -14.09 -38.15
CA ALA A 17 11.76 -14.14 -38.86
C ALA A 17 11.49 -12.89 -39.71
N GLU A 18 11.79 -11.70 -39.19
CA GLU A 18 11.69 -10.43 -39.95
C GLU A 18 12.66 -10.38 -41.12
N ILE A 19 13.87 -10.83 -40.90
CA ILE A 19 14.88 -10.92 -41.94
C ILE A 19 14.41 -11.94 -43.03
N LYS A 20 13.84 -13.06 -42.63
CA LYS A 20 13.27 -14.09 -43.52
C LYS A 20 12.04 -13.54 -44.27
N ALA A 21 11.13 -12.81 -43.62
CA ALA A 21 9.98 -12.15 -44.24
C ALA A 21 10.41 -11.12 -45.30
N CYS A 22 11.41 -10.30 -44.97
CA CYS A 22 11.98 -9.34 -45.92
C CYS A 22 12.64 -10.08 -47.12
N ALA A 23 13.24 -11.23 -46.90
CA ALA A 23 13.89 -12.03 -47.95
C ALA A 23 12.91 -12.76 -48.88
N THR A 24 11.75 -13.20 -48.35
CA THR A 24 10.69 -13.90 -49.12
C THR A 24 9.74 -12.95 -49.84
N GLY A 25 9.66 -11.68 -49.42
CA GLY A 25 8.72 -10.67 -49.97
C GLY A 25 7.24 -10.97 -49.68
N ASP A 26 6.94 -11.93 -48.77
CA ASP A 26 5.55 -12.29 -48.43
C ASP A 26 4.95 -11.27 -47.45
N VAL A 27 4.00 -10.48 -47.96
CA VAL A 27 3.29 -9.42 -47.17
C VAL A 27 2.56 -10.00 -45.96
N ARG A 28 2.09 -11.26 -45.99
CA ARG A 28 1.34 -11.90 -44.92
C ARG A 28 2.23 -12.16 -43.70
N ILE A 29 3.50 -12.55 -43.93
CA ILE A 29 4.46 -12.74 -42.85
C ILE A 29 4.69 -11.41 -42.09
N LYS A 30 4.83 -10.32 -42.84
CA LYS A 30 4.96 -8.98 -42.24
C LYS A 30 3.71 -8.58 -41.45
N GLU A 31 2.51 -8.79 -42.03
CA GLU A 31 1.24 -8.54 -41.36
C GLU A 31 1.11 -9.37 -40.07
N LYS A 32 1.49 -10.65 -40.10
CA LYS A 32 1.46 -11.52 -38.92
C LYS A 32 2.34 -10.98 -37.80
N MET A 33 3.54 -10.52 -38.10
CA MET A 33 4.48 -10.00 -37.12
C MET A 33 3.95 -8.73 -36.45
N GLU A 34 3.41 -7.77 -37.27
CA GLU A 34 2.78 -6.57 -36.75
C GLU A 34 1.59 -6.89 -35.84
N LEU A 35 0.81 -7.94 -36.20
CA LEU A 35 -0.30 -8.41 -35.39
C LEU A 35 0.18 -9.11 -34.11
N ASP A 36 1.26 -9.91 -34.15
CA ASP A 36 1.82 -10.57 -32.98
C ASP A 36 2.24 -9.53 -31.93
N ILE A 37 2.95 -8.47 -32.34
CA ILE A 37 3.34 -7.35 -31.48
C ILE A 37 2.08 -6.65 -30.91
N LYS A 38 1.10 -6.36 -31.78
CA LYS A 38 -0.14 -5.69 -31.38
C LYS A 38 -0.94 -6.54 -30.38
N VAL A 39 -1.10 -7.83 -30.64
CA VAL A 39 -1.81 -8.78 -29.73
C VAL A 39 -1.09 -8.89 -28.40
N GLN A 40 0.24 -8.96 -28.41
CA GLN A 40 1.03 -9.00 -27.18
C GLN A 40 0.83 -7.74 -26.34
N LYS A 41 0.91 -6.55 -26.96
CA LYS A 41 0.68 -5.25 -26.29
C LYS A 41 -0.73 -5.16 -25.70
N LEU A 42 -1.75 -5.47 -26.50
CA LEU A 42 -3.16 -5.40 -26.05
C LEU A 42 -3.48 -6.44 -24.98
N SER A 43 -2.89 -7.63 -25.06
CA SER A 43 -3.02 -8.67 -24.03
C SER A 43 -2.38 -8.27 -22.72
N ALA A 44 -1.21 -7.62 -22.74
CA ALA A 44 -0.58 -7.05 -21.56
C ALA A 44 -1.44 -5.96 -20.92
N LEU A 45 -2.03 -5.05 -21.73
CA LEU A 45 -2.97 -4.03 -21.25
C LEU A 45 -4.22 -4.67 -20.63
N LYS A 46 -4.77 -5.73 -21.23
CA LYS A 46 -5.92 -6.46 -20.69
C LYS A 46 -5.59 -7.15 -19.37
N ALA A 47 -4.41 -7.74 -19.24
CA ALA A 47 -3.95 -8.34 -17.99
C ALA A 47 -3.81 -7.31 -16.87
N ALA A 48 -3.23 -6.12 -17.17
CA ALA A 48 -3.13 -5.01 -16.24
C ALA A 48 -4.52 -4.49 -15.82
N PHE A 49 -5.45 -4.33 -16.77
CA PHE A 49 -6.83 -3.95 -16.52
C PHE A 49 -7.54 -4.95 -15.59
N THR A 50 -7.40 -6.25 -15.86
CA THR A 50 -7.98 -7.31 -15.02
C THR A 50 -7.41 -7.29 -13.60
N LYS A 51 -6.09 -7.09 -13.47
CA LYS A 51 -5.44 -6.92 -12.16
C LYS A 51 -5.99 -5.73 -11.39
N ASN A 52 -6.16 -4.59 -12.06
CA ASN A 52 -6.75 -3.39 -11.44
C ASN A 52 -8.19 -3.65 -10.98
N LYS A 53 -8.98 -4.36 -11.77
CA LYS A 53 -10.35 -4.73 -11.40
C LYS A 53 -10.39 -5.58 -10.12
N LEU A 54 -9.52 -6.57 -10.00
CA LEU A 54 -9.39 -7.36 -8.76
C LEU A 54 -8.97 -6.50 -7.55
N MET A 55 -8.10 -5.50 -7.76
CA MET A 55 -7.74 -4.55 -6.70
C MET A 55 -8.92 -3.67 -6.29
N TYR A 56 -9.78 -3.26 -7.22
CA TYR A 56 -11.00 -2.51 -6.91
C TYR A 56 -11.98 -3.37 -6.11
N GLU A 57 -12.19 -4.63 -6.49
CA GLU A 57 -13.02 -5.58 -5.74
C GLU A 57 -12.52 -5.76 -4.29
N ASP A 58 -11.23 -5.95 -4.11
CA ASP A 58 -10.61 -6.06 -2.78
C ASP A 58 -10.80 -4.79 -1.96
N THR A 59 -10.63 -3.61 -2.59
CA THR A 59 -10.83 -2.32 -1.94
C THR A 59 -12.27 -2.15 -1.48
N ILE A 60 -13.25 -2.48 -2.34
CA ILE A 60 -14.68 -2.38 -2.03
C ILE A 60 -15.04 -3.34 -0.89
N ASN A 61 -14.58 -4.57 -0.95
CA ASN A 61 -14.91 -5.61 0.03
C ASN A 61 -14.32 -5.31 1.42
N LYS A 62 -13.11 -4.73 1.47
CA LYS A 62 -12.43 -4.41 2.73
C LYS A 62 -12.86 -3.08 3.35
N TYR A 63 -13.47 -2.20 2.59
CA TYR A 63 -13.84 -0.86 3.05
C TYR A 63 -14.66 -0.85 4.33
N PRO A 64 -15.79 -1.59 4.46
CA PRO A 64 -16.65 -1.48 5.65
C PRO A 64 -15.94 -1.90 6.95
N MET A 65 -15.12 -2.93 6.86
CA MET A 65 -14.35 -3.42 8.01
C MET A 65 -13.29 -2.40 8.43
N ARG A 66 -12.54 -1.85 7.48
CA ARG A 66 -11.49 -0.85 7.74
C ARG A 66 -12.06 0.45 8.29
N GLU A 67 -13.16 0.93 7.71
CA GLU A 67 -13.86 2.11 8.19
C GLU A 67 -14.29 1.95 9.66
N LYS A 68 -14.93 0.82 9.98
CA LYS A 68 -15.35 0.50 11.35
C LYS A 68 -14.16 0.44 12.32
N GLN A 69 -13.04 -0.13 11.90
CA GLN A 69 -11.83 -0.19 12.74
C GLN A 69 -11.29 1.22 13.03
N ILE A 70 -11.19 2.07 12.01
CA ILE A 70 -10.68 3.44 12.20
C ILE A 70 -11.65 4.26 13.06
N GLN A 71 -12.95 4.12 12.87
CA GLN A 71 -13.96 4.76 13.73
C GLN A 71 -13.83 4.32 15.19
N ALA A 72 -13.61 3.04 15.44
CA ALA A 72 -13.39 2.53 16.80
C ALA A 72 -12.11 3.11 17.43
N TYR A 73 -11.03 3.33 16.66
CA TYR A 73 -9.85 4.03 17.16
C TYR A 73 -10.15 5.50 17.50
N ILE A 74 -10.89 6.20 16.65
CA ILE A 74 -11.29 7.60 16.92
C ILE A 74 -12.11 7.70 18.20
N GLU A 75 -13.05 6.78 18.46
CA GLU A 75 -13.84 6.78 19.69
C GLU A 75 -12.97 6.54 20.95
N LYS A 76 -11.99 5.65 20.87
CA LYS A 76 -11.02 5.45 21.96
C LYS A 76 -10.19 6.71 22.21
N ILE A 77 -9.70 7.36 21.15
CA ILE A 77 -8.94 8.62 21.27
C ILE A 77 -9.80 9.73 21.87
N LYS A 78 -11.08 9.83 21.52
CA LYS A 78 -12.01 10.80 22.15
C LYS A 78 -12.17 10.55 23.67
N ALA A 79 -12.26 9.28 24.05
CA ALA A 79 -12.33 8.93 25.47
C ALA A 79 -11.02 9.28 26.20
N ASP A 80 -9.87 9.09 25.55
CA ASP A 80 -8.57 9.48 26.09
C ASP A 80 -8.44 11.02 26.24
N ILE A 81 -8.91 11.78 25.26
CA ILE A 81 -8.98 13.25 25.36
C ILE A 81 -9.85 13.67 26.56
N THR A 82 -11.01 13.05 26.72
CA THR A 82 -11.91 13.33 27.85
C THR A 82 -11.21 13.00 29.19
N MET A 83 -10.54 11.86 29.29
CA MET A 83 -9.78 11.46 30.48
C MET A 83 -8.67 12.47 30.79
N ARG A 84 -7.88 12.89 29.79
CA ARG A 84 -6.84 13.92 29.94
C ARG A 84 -7.40 15.24 30.45
N ASP A 85 -8.53 15.68 29.88
CA ASP A 85 -9.13 17.00 30.21
C ASP A 85 -9.79 17.03 31.59
N MET A 86 -10.17 15.85 32.12
CA MET A 86 -10.71 15.70 33.49
C MET A 86 -9.61 15.56 34.55
N ALA A 87 -8.34 15.43 34.15
CA ALA A 87 -7.24 15.26 35.10
C ALA A 87 -7.05 16.51 35.95
N VAL A 88 -6.96 16.33 37.27
CA VAL A 88 -6.82 17.43 38.24
C VAL A 88 -5.35 17.88 38.39
N SER A 89 -4.40 16.95 38.23
CA SER A 89 -2.97 17.23 38.33
C SER A 89 -2.25 17.13 37.00
N ASN A 90 -1.23 17.98 36.85
CA ASN A 90 -0.27 17.91 35.73
C ASN A 90 1.04 17.23 36.13
N ASP A 91 1.10 16.59 37.29
CA ASP A 91 2.29 15.92 37.78
C ASP A 91 2.41 14.53 37.20
N ILE A 92 3.64 14.04 37.02
CA ILE A 92 3.89 12.63 36.75
C ILE A 92 3.95 11.90 38.09
N ILE A 93 3.10 10.86 38.24
CA ILE A 93 3.03 10.05 39.46
C ILE A 93 3.84 8.78 39.26
N ILE A 94 4.78 8.46 40.15
CA ILE A 94 5.65 7.31 40.04
C ILE A 94 5.69 6.60 41.43
N GLY A 95 5.18 5.36 41.48
CA GLY A 95 5.11 4.60 42.73
C GLY A 95 4.29 5.30 43.81
N GLY A 96 3.24 6.05 43.43
CA GLY A 96 2.38 6.83 44.34
C GLY A 96 2.94 8.15 44.77
N VAL A 97 4.13 8.56 44.30
CA VAL A 97 4.73 9.86 44.58
C VAL A 97 4.54 10.79 43.39
N SER A 98 4.01 12.01 43.66
CA SER A 98 3.82 13.04 42.64
C SER A 98 5.12 13.82 42.41
N TYR A 99 5.45 14.07 41.15
CA TYR A 99 6.63 14.80 40.70
C TYR A 99 6.19 15.99 39.86
N ASP A 100 6.29 17.18 40.42
CA ASP A 100 6.05 18.48 39.77
C ASP A 100 7.25 18.92 38.92
N GLU A 101 8.46 18.46 39.28
CA GLU A 101 9.69 18.79 38.59
C GLU A 101 10.02 17.75 37.50
N ARG A 102 9.98 18.19 36.23
CA ARG A 102 10.23 17.34 35.05
C ARG A 102 11.54 16.56 35.10
N THR A 103 12.59 17.19 35.59
CA THR A 103 13.91 16.53 35.65
C THR A 103 13.87 15.35 36.62
N LYS A 104 13.29 15.53 37.81
CA LYS A 104 13.17 14.44 38.81
C LYS A 104 12.25 13.32 38.34
N ALA A 105 11.12 13.67 37.72
CA ALA A 105 10.21 12.71 37.12
C ALA A 105 10.91 11.87 36.04
N GLY A 106 11.58 12.51 35.11
CA GLY A 106 12.28 11.86 34.02
C GLY A 106 13.45 10.97 34.47
N GLU A 107 14.27 11.42 35.45
CA GLU A 107 15.31 10.59 36.07
C GLU A 107 14.74 9.31 36.68
N LYS A 108 13.63 9.44 37.40
CA LYS A 108 12.99 8.32 38.04
C LYS A 108 12.41 7.33 37.01
N ILE A 109 11.73 7.81 35.98
CA ILE A 109 11.20 6.97 34.88
C ILE A 109 12.34 6.22 34.19
N ILE A 110 13.40 6.91 33.79
CA ILE A 110 14.55 6.28 33.10
C ILE A 110 15.17 5.20 33.98
N LYS A 111 15.40 5.49 35.26
CA LYS A 111 15.99 4.53 36.21
C LYS A 111 15.13 3.26 36.35
N ILE A 112 13.81 3.42 36.53
CA ILE A 112 12.92 2.30 36.70
C ILE A 112 12.81 1.51 35.36
N ALA A 113 12.69 2.20 34.23
CA ALA A 113 12.56 1.57 32.91
C ALA A 113 13.77 0.70 32.54
N GLN A 114 14.98 1.07 33.02
CA GLN A 114 16.20 0.27 32.80
C GLN A 114 16.20 -1.04 33.57
N GLN A 115 15.47 -1.11 34.68
CA GLN A 115 15.42 -2.26 35.60
C GLN A 115 14.13 -3.10 35.43
N SER A 116 13.21 -2.64 34.58
CA SER A 116 11.89 -3.24 34.41
C SER A 116 11.81 -4.09 33.15
N THR A 117 10.96 -5.10 33.20
CA THR A 117 10.57 -5.92 32.04
C THR A 117 9.44 -5.25 31.27
N GLU A 118 9.23 -5.66 30.03
CA GLU A 118 8.12 -5.21 29.19
C GLU A 118 6.75 -5.41 29.89
N GLY A 119 5.86 -4.44 29.77
CA GLY A 119 4.56 -4.42 30.41
C GLY A 119 4.56 -3.89 31.86
N THR A 120 5.73 -3.64 32.47
CA THR A 120 5.76 -3.08 33.83
C THR A 120 5.26 -1.63 33.83
N VAL A 121 4.33 -1.31 34.74
CA VAL A 121 3.88 0.08 34.98
C VAL A 121 4.98 0.86 35.67
N LEU A 122 5.43 1.94 35.04
CA LEU A 122 6.49 2.84 35.52
C LEU A 122 5.93 4.01 36.30
N GLY A 123 4.71 4.45 35.94
CA GLY A 123 4.05 5.60 36.54
C GLY A 123 2.74 5.92 35.85
N GLU A 124 2.23 7.10 36.12
CA GLU A 124 0.97 7.61 35.58
C GLU A 124 1.10 9.12 35.27
N TYR A 125 0.42 9.58 34.21
CA TYR A 125 0.28 11.00 33.89
C TYR A 125 -1.12 11.28 33.34
N LYS A 126 -1.85 12.18 33.98
CA LYS A 126 -3.23 12.59 33.61
C LYS A 126 -4.19 11.40 33.37
N GLY A 127 -4.09 10.34 34.19
CA GLY A 127 -4.91 9.13 34.06
C GLY A 127 -4.39 8.10 33.07
N PHE A 128 -3.30 8.38 32.35
CA PHE A 128 -2.64 7.43 31.46
C PHE A 128 -1.56 6.67 32.21
N GLU A 129 -1.55 5.34 32.09
CA GLU A 129 -0.45 4.55 32.60
C GLU A 129 0.80 4.68 31.71
N ILE A 130 1.96 4.83 32.31
CA ILE A 130 3.26 4.80 31.65
C ILE A 130 3.82 3.40 31.82
N GLN A 131 3.90 2.62 30.75
CA GLN A 131 4.34 1.22 30.80
C GLN A 131 5.66 1.06 30.03
N LYS A 132 6.52 0.16 30.52
CA LYS A 132 7.72 -0.28 29.80
C LYS A 132 7.30 -1.04 28.54
N ALA A 133 7.82 -0.62 27.39
CA ALA A 133 7.71 -1.34 26.13
C ALA A 133 9.06 -1.98 25.73
N GLN A 134 9.24 -2.24 24.46
CA GLN A 134 10.50 -2.75 23.90
C GLN A 134 11.71 -1.87 24.26
N PRO A 135 12.95 -2.31 24.04
CA PRO A 135 14.13 -1.49 24.31
C PRO A 135 13.99 -0.10 23.72
N TYR A 136 14.28 0.91 24.53
CA TYR A 136 14.21 2.34 24.18
C TYR A 136 12.79 2.89 23.89
N HIS A 137 11.72 2.18 24.25
CA HIS A 137 10.36 2.64 24.11
C HIS A 137 9.58 2.47 25.42
N ILE A 138 8.57 3.35 25.59
CA ILE A 138 7.51 3.22 26.59
C ILE A 138 6.16 3.39 25.92
N ASN A 139 5.14 2.78 26.50
CA ASN A 139 3.75 2.95 26.11
C ASN A 139 3.04 3.88 27.06
N ILE A 140 2.32 4.84 26.53
CA ILE A 140 1.34 5.65 27.26
C ILE A 140 -0.01 5.00 26.99
N VAL A 141 -0.63 4.47 28.03
CA VAL A 141 -1.79 3.58 27.91
C VAL A 141 -3.03 4.27 28.50
N GLY A 142 -3.97 4.58 27.62
CA GLY A 142 -5.33 4.98 27.95
C GLY A 142 -6.32 3.94 27.42
N GLN A 143 -7.40 4.37 26.76
CA GLN A 143 -8.26 3.50 25.96
C GLN A 143 -7.54 3.07 24.68
N GLN A 144 -6.61 3.90 24.21
CA GLN A 144 -5.66 3.59 23.16
C GLN A 144 -4.25 3.53 23.74
N THR A 145 -3.32 2.87 23.04
CA THR A 145 -1.92 2.81 23.43
C THR A 145 -1.08 3.67 22.48
N TYR A 146 -0.29 4.58 23.03
CA TYR A 146 0.60 5.47 22.29
C TYR A 146 2.04 5.06 22.59
N ASN A 147 2.77 4.62 21.58
CA ASN A 147 4.17 4.22 21.73
C ASN A 147 5.09 5.43 21.49
N ILE A 148 5.95 5.72 22.44
CA ILE A 148 6.94 6.79 22.34
C ILE A 148 8.35 6.26 22.60
N GLU A 149 9.32 6.84 21.90
CA GLU A 149 10.73 6.52 22.09
C GLU A 149 11.25 7.18 23.38
N CYS A 150 12.07 6.45 24.15
CA CYS A 150 12.71 6.98 25.34
C CYS A 150 13.72 8.08 24.99
N SER A 151 13.83 9.08 25.88
CA SER A 151 14.92 10.06 25.85
C SER A 151 16.00 9.67 26.85
N TYR A 152 17.26 9.91 26.50
CA TYR A 152 18.38 9.80 27.45
C TYR A 152 18.46 10.99 28.41
N SER A 153 17.87 12.12 28.06
CA SER A 153 17.76 13.31 28.92
C SER A 153 16.55 13.19 29.84
N PRO A 154 16.73 13.37 31.17
CA PRO A 154 15.60 13.35 32.10
C PRO A 154 14.47 14.32 31.74
N ILE A 155 14.79 15.57 31.48
CA ILE A 155 13.80 16.57 31.07
C ILE A 155 13.16 16.19 29.73
N GLY A 156 13.91 15.66 28.78
CA GLY A 156 13.42 15.20 27.50
C GLY A 156 12.47 14.01 27.65
N MET A 157 12.69 13.14 28.65
CA MET A 157 11.79 12.00 28.92
C MET A 157 10.43 12.48 29.44
N ALA A 158 10.41 13.37 30.43
CA ALA A 158 9.19 13.96 30.94
C ALA A 158 8.43 14.72 29.84
N MET A 159 9.13 15.54 29.05
CA MET A 159 8.52 16.29 27.94
C MET A 159 7.90 15.37 26.86
N ARG A 160 8.52 14.24 26.55
CA ARG A 160 7.95 13.27 25.58
C ARG A 160 6.63 12.68 26.09
N ILE A 161 6.55 12.35 27.39
CA ILE A 161 5.32 11.88 28.03
C ILE A 161 4.24 12.95 27.96
N GLU A 162 4.57 14.16 28.41
CA GLU A 162 3.65 15.31 28.41
C GLU A 162 3.15 15.62 26.99
N ASN A 163 4.05 15.72 26.00
CA ASN A 163 3.70 16.03 24.62
C ASN A 163 2.83 14.94 24.00
N CYS A 164 3.11 13.68 24.28
CA CYS A 164 2.28 12.57 23.78
C CYS A 164 0.82 12.73 24.24
N VAL A 165 0.60 12.97 25.55
CA VAL A 165 -0.74 13.12 26.12
C VAL A 165 -1.40 14.45 25.72
N ASN A 166 -0.64 15.54 25.68
CA ASN A 166 -1.20 16.85 25.37
C ASN A 166 -1.56 17.04 23.88
N ASN A 167 -0.95 16.27 22.97
CA ASN A 167 -1.15 16.38 21.52
C ASN A 167 -1.94 15.21 20.91
N ILE A 168 -2.74 14.51 21.72
CA ILE A 168 -3.56 13.35 21.25
C ILE A 168 -4.51 13.75 20.10
N GLU A 169 -4.92 15.02 20.00
CA GLU A 169 -5.74 15.53 18.90
C GLU A 169 -5.06 15.39 17.53
N GLU A 170 -3.73 15.46 17.49
CA GLU A 170 -2.99 15.27 16.23
C GLU A 170 -3.16 13.86 15.72
N GLU A 171 -3.09 12.86 16.62
CA GLU A 171 -3.35 11.47 16.29
C GLU A 171 -4.78 11.26 15.77
N MET A 172 -5.78 11.88 16.44
CA MET A 172 -7.17 11.84 15.97
C MET A 172 -7.33 12.43 14.57
N ASN A 173 -6.63 13.52 14.26
CA ASN A 173 -6.70 14.15 12.93
C ASN A 173 -6.08 13.27 11.84
N ILE A 174 -5.02 12.52 12.15
CA ILE A 174 -4.44 11.52 11.25
C ILE A 174 -5.48 10.44 10.91
N TYR A 175 -6.17 9.88 11.90
CA TYR A 175 -7.21 8.87 11.66
C TYR A 175 -8.41 9.43 10.88
N LYS A 176 -8.83 10.67 11.10
CA LYS A 176 -9.86 11.34 10.29
C LYS A 176 -9.43 11.47 8.83
N GLY A 177 -8.20 11.90 8.56
CA GLY A 177 -7.64 11.97 7.22
C GLY A 177 -7.56 10.58 6.54
N ASN A 178 -7.26 9.54 7.32
CA ASN A 178 -7.26 8.17 6.83
C ASN A 178 -8.66 7.70 6.39
N ILE A 179 -9.72 8.07 7.12
CA ILE A 179 -11.11 7.77 6.71
C ILE A 179 -11.46 8.47 5.39
N GLU A 180 -11.10 9.75 5.23
CA GLU A 180 -11.35 10.49 3.99
C GLU A 180 -10.64 9.86 2.80
N THR A 181 -9.38 9.49 2.97
CA THR A 181 -8.60 8.77 1.95
C THR A 181 -9.21 7.41 1.62
N LEU A 182 -9.60 6.64 2.64
CA LEU A 182 -10.25 5.34 2.48
C LEU A 182 -11.56 5.47 1.70
N LYS A 183 -12.39 6.46 2.02
CA LYS A 183 -13.65 6.76 1.34
C LYS A 183 -13.44 7.21 -0.11
N SER A 184 -12.44 8.03 -0.38
CA SER A 184 -12.06 8.44 -1.73
C SER A 184 -11.67 7.24 -2.58
N ASN A 185 -10.79 6.37 -2.06
CA ASN A 185 -10.36 5.15 -2.75
C ASN A 185 -11.53 4.18 -3.01
N TYR A 186 -12.44 4.03 -2.05
CA TYR A 186 -13.66 3.23 -2.22
C TYR A 186 -14.56 3.78 -3.34
N ASN A 187 -14.82 5.08 -3.35
CA ASN A 187 -15.64 5.71 -4.36
C ASN A 187 -15.02 5.59 -5.76
N HIS A 188 -13.71 5.77 -5.87
CA HIS A 188 -12.97 5.55 -7.12
C HIS A 188 -13.06 4.09 -7.58
N ALA A 189 -12.82 3.13 -6.69
CA ALA A 189 -12.95 1.71 -7.01
C ALA A 189 -14.37 1.36 -7.47
N LYS A 190 -15.40 1.86 -6.78
CA LYS A 190 -16.82 1.64 -7.11
C LYS A 190 -17.23 2.22 -8.47
N SER A 191 -16.69 3.37 -8.85
CA SER A 191 -16.95 3.96 -10.17
C SER A 191 -16.21 3.23 -11.29
N SER A 192 -15.02 2.70 -11.02
CA SER A 192 -14.13 2.13 -12.03
C SER A 192 -14.35 0.63 -12.28
N ILE A 193 -14.92 -0.11 -11.30
CA ILE A 193 -15.02 -1.58 -11.37
C ILE A 193 -15.86 -2.10 -12.53
N ASN A 194 -16.88 -1.34 -12.94
CA ASN A 194 -17.80 -1.72 -14.04
C ASN A 194 -17.37 -1.16 -15.40
N SER A 195 -16.26 -0.44 -15.46
CA SER A 195 -15.77 0.07 -16.74
C SER A 195 -15.37 -1.09 -17.66
N PRO A 196 -15.74 -1.08 -18.95
CA PRO A 196 -15.28 -2.07 -19.91
C PRO A 196 -13.78 -1.84 -20.23
N PHE A 197 -13.12 -2.86 -20.73
CA PHE A 197 -11.78 -2.70 -21.28
C PHE A 197 -11.88 -1.97 -22.63
N GLU A 198 -11.28 -0.81 -22.74
CA GLU A 198 -11.39 0.09 -23.89
C GLU A 198 -10.95 -0.57 -25.22
N HIS A 199 -9.95 -1.44 -25.17
CA HIS A 199 -9.40 -2.12 -26.35
C HIS A 199 -9.92 -3.56 -26.55
N ASP A 200 -11.07 -3.94 -25.95
CA ASP A 200 -11.54 -5.35 -26.01
C ASP A 200 -11.87 -5.79 -27.44
N ASP A 201 -12.53 -4.95 -28.21
CA ASP A 201 -12.92 -5.26 -29.59
C ASP A 201 -11.72 -5.22 -30.55
N GLU A 202 -10.76 -4.32 -30.30
CA GLU A 202 -9.51 -4.26 -31.02
C GLU A 202 -8.67 -5.52 -30.81
N LEU A 203 -8.56 -5.98 -29.57
CA LEU A 203 -7.87 -7.22 -29.24
C LEU A 203 -8.56 -8.44 -29.89
N LYS A 204 -9.88 -8.53 -29.83
CA LYS A 204 -10.63 -9.61 -30.48
C LYS A 204 -10.40 -9.65 -31.97
N THR A 205 -10.47 -8.51 -32.64
CA THR A 205 -10.24 -8.40 -34.10
C THR A 205 -8.81 -8.81 -34.45
N ALA A 206 -7.82 -8.34 -33.70
CA ALA A 206 -6.43 -8.69 -33.93
C ALA A 206 -6.18 -10.21 -33.74
N LEU A 207 -6.78 -10.82 -32.72
CA LEU A 207 -6.68 -12.27 -32.46
C LEU A 207 -7.33 -13.12 -33.56
N VAL A 208 -8.45 -12.68 -34.10
CA VAL A 208 -9.11 -13.38 -35.22
C VAL A 208 -8.20 -13.34 -36.44
N ARG A 209 -7.72 -12.16 -36.83
CA ARG A 209 -6.87 -11.99 -38.01
C ARG A 209 -5.52 -12.72 -37.85
N GLN A 210 -4.94 -12.73 -36.66
CA GLN A 210 -3.73 -13.51 -36.36
C GLN A 210 -3.92 -15.00 -36.64
N ARG A 211 -5.04 -15.58 -36.19
CA ARG A 211 -5.37 -16.98 -36.43
C ARG A 211 -5.60 -17.32 -37.91
N GLU A 212 -6.26 -16.42 -38.65
CA GLU A 212 -6.47 -16.56 -40.09
C GLU A 212 -5.13 -16.62 -40.80
N LEU A 213 -4.20 -15.72 -40.51
CA LEU A 213 -2.87 -15.69 -41.12
C LEU A 213 -2.02 -16.91 -40.73
N GLU A 214 -2.11 -17.37 -39.51
CA GLU A 214 -1.46 -18.63 -39.08
C GLU A 214 -1.94 -19.82 -39.91
N HIS A 215 -3.24 -19.93 -40.06
CA HIS A 215 -3.82 -21.03 -40.87
C HIS A 215 -3.44 -20.92 -42.36
N GLU A 216 -3.44 -19.72 -42.94
CA GLU A 216 -3.03 -19.49 -44.34
C GLU A 216 -1.57 -19.89 -44.57
N LEU A 217 -0.66 -19.51 -43.65
CA LEU A 217 0.78 -19.79 -43.75
C LEU A 217 1.10 -21.26 -43.49
N ASP A 218 0.40 -21.94 -42.58
CA ASP A 218 0.58 -23.37 -42.29
C ASP A 218 0.15 -24.23 -43.49
N LEU A 219 -0.99 -23.91 -44.13
CA LEU A 219 -1.46 -24.60 -45.32
C LEU A 219 -0.49 -24.54 -46.52
N GLU A 220 0.27 -23.44 -46.61
CA GLU A 220 1.28 -23.28 -47.67
C GLU A 220 2.58 -24.03 -47.34
N ALA A 221 2.97 -24.09 -46.05
CA ALA A 221 4.13 -24.82 -45.57
C ALA A 221 3.91 -26.36 -45.84
N ASP A 222 2.70 -26.85 -45.62
CA ASP A 222 2.35 -28.28 -45.88
C ASP A 222 2.35 -28.58 -47.38
N LYS A 223 1.91 -27.66 -48.23
CA LYS A 223 1.95 -27.83 -49.70
C LYS A 223 3.38 -27.85 -50.25
N THR A 224 4.27 -26.99 -49.72
CA THR A 224 5.68 -26.99 -50.15
C THR A 224 6.40 -28.25 -49.72
N ASN A 225 6.14 -28.75 -48.51
CA ASN A 225 6.72 -30.01 -48.02
C ASN A 225 6.22 -31.24 -48.79
N SER A 226 4.99 -31.26 -49.29
CA SER A 226 4.46 -32.36 -50.08
C SER A 226 5.01 -32.41 -51.51
N VAL A 227 5.36 -31.28 -52.12
CA VAL A 227 5.97 -31.20 -53.44
C VAL A 227 7.44 -31.62 -53.42
N ASP A 228 8.17 -31.34 -52.33
CA ASP A 228 9.58 -31.75 -52.20
C ASP A 228 9.76 -33.26 -51.91
N MET A 229 8.69 -33.95 -51.51
CA MET A 229 8.70 -35.44 -51.30
C MET A 229 8.35 -36.23 -52.56
N GLU A 230 7.90 -35.63 -53.65
CA GLU A 230 7.56 -36.26 -54.91
C GLU A 230 8.64 -36.09 -56.03
N MET A 231 9.77 -35.46 -55.71
CA MET A 231 10.95 -35.38 -56.59
C MET A 231 12.07 -36.32 -56.11
#